data_b9ed1348f2993b6bf118a09982037ac6
#
_entry.id   b9ed1348f2993b6bf118a09982037ac6
#
_cell.length_a   1.000
_cell.length_b   1.000
_cell.length_c   1.000
_cell.angle_alpha   90.00
_cell.angle_beta   90.00
_cell.angle_gamma   90.00
#
_symmetry.space_group_name_H-M   'P 1'
#
loop_
_entity.id
_entity.type
_entity.pdbx_description
1 polymer ?
#
loop_
_entity_poly.entity_id
_entity_poly.type
_entity_poly.pdbx_seq_one_letter_code
_entity_poly.pdbx_strand_id
1 'polypeptide(L)'
;MEELIKDFESRLYLEGKSDKTIRTYTTSMREYFKWFYDSFGEVEFKKLYRENILEYKNYLKNIKRSPRSGNNLNAKTINAKLSSLIKYNELMQGDNIVISKRDLIKVQAEIISPTNITKKEVEEFRQRILQSEGCSAKRNYAIVTIMAYAGLRISEVLNLKKTDINTTASQIRVADGKGEKQRTVIINSKIISAIREYEKSDKVDS
;
A
#
# COMPACT_ATOMS: atom_id res chain seq x y z
N MET A 1 -26.43 -4.68 0.26
CA MET A 1 -24.98 -4.91 0.36
C MET A 1 -24.15 -3.76 -0.21
N GLU A 2 -24.30 -3.44 -1.47
CA GLU A 2 -23.58 -2.30 -2.09
C GLU A 2 -23.90 -0.95 -1.44
N GLU A 3 -25.12 -0.77 -0.93
CA GLU A 3 -25.51 0.42 -0.20
C GLU A 3 -24.74 0.57 1.12
N LEU A 4 -24.57 -0.54 1.88
CA LEU A 4 -23.75 -0.55 3.11
C LEU A 4 -22.28 -0.25 2.82
N ILE A 5 -21.76 -0.73 1.70
CA ILE A 5 -20.38 -0.40 1.26
C ILE A 5 -20.26 1.07 0.90
N LYS A 6 -21.23 1.65 0.19
CA LYS A 6 -21.21 3.09 -0.16
C LYS A 6 -21.32 3.99 1.08
N ASP A 7 -22.17 3.64 2.06
CA ASP A 7 -22.24 4.40 3.31
C ASP A 7 -20.92 4.32 4.08
N PHE A 8 -20.35 3.11 4.18
CA PHE A 8 -19.04 2.92 4.82
C PHE A 8 -17.93 3.72 4.11
N GLU A 9 -17.91 3.73 2.79
CA GLU A 9 -16.98 4.49 1.97
C GLU A 9 -17.12 5.99 2.25
N SER A 10 -18.33 6.52 2.25
CA SER A 10 -18.62 7.93 2.54
C SER A 10 -18.12 8.33 3.94
N ARG A 11 -18.33 7.50 4.93
CA ARG A 11 -17.83 7.76 6.31
C ARG A 11 -16.31 7.74 6.39
N LEU A 12 -15.65 6.86 5.64
CA LEU A 12 -14.18 6.84 5.55
C LEU A 12 -13.62 8.11 4.90
N TYR A 13 -14.31 8.65 3.88
CA TYR A 13 -13.97 9.93 3.27
C TYR A 13 -14.10 11.08 4.28
N LEU A 14 -15.18 11.13 5.05
CA LEU A 14 -15.37 12.13 6.09
C LEU A 14 -14.30 12.08 7.19
N GLU A 15 -13.72 10.89 7.45
CA GLU A 15 -12.57 10.75 8.35
C GLU A 15 -11.22 11.13 7.69
N GLY A 16 -11.20 11.59 6.46
CA GLY A 16 -9.96 11.97 5.76
C GLY A 16 -9.06 10.79 5.40
N LYS A 17 -9.62 9.58 5.22
CA LYS A 17 -8.81 8.43 4.77
C LYS A 17 -8.41 8.59 3.32
N SER A 18 -7.19 8.14 2.98
CA SER A 18 -6.73 8.12 1.58
C SER A 18 -7.52 7.11 0.75
N ASP A 19 -7.67 7.37 -0.56
CA ASP A 19 -8.36 6.48 -1.52
C ASP A 19 -7.84 5.05 -1.46
N LYS A 20 -6.53 4.87 -1.31
CA LYS A 20 -5.91 3.56 -1.15
C LYS A 20 -6.39 2.84 0.11
N THR A 21 -6.53 3.56 1.22
CA THR A 21 -7.04 3.02 2.49
C THR A 21 -8.51 2.64 2.35
N ILE A 22 -9.31 3.53 1.76
CA ILE A 22 -10.73 3.33 1.51
C ILE A 22 -10.93 2.09 0.64
N ARG A 23 -10.23 1.99 -0.48
CA ARG A 23 -10.28 0.81 -1.36
C ARG A 23 -9.90 -0.49 -0.62
N THR A 24 -8.89 -0.45 0.23
CA THR A 24 -8.47 -1.63 1.01
C THR A 24 -9.55 -2.07 1.98
N TYR A 25 -10.18 -1.13 2.68
CA TYR A 25 -11.23 -1.42 3.66
C TYR A 25 -12.51 -1.92 2.98
N THR A 26 -12.97 -1.24 1.93
CA THR A 26 -14.17 -1.64 1.18
C THR A 26 -13.99 -3.01 0.50
N THR A 27 -12.81 -3.29 -0.06
CA THR A 27 -12.51 -4.62 -0.62
C THR A 27 -12.57 -5.71 0.45
N SER A 28 -12.01 -5.47 1.64
CA SER A 28 -12.06 -6.44 2.75
C SER A 28 -13.49 -6.65 3.25
N MET A 29 -14.32 -5.61 3.25
CA MET A 29 -15.74 -5.73 3.63
C MET A 29 -16.53 -6.50 2.59
N ARG A 30 -16.30 -6.28 1.28
CA ARG A 30 -16.94 -7.09 0.23
C ARG A 30 -16.58 -8.57 0.37
N GLU A 31 -15.31 -8.89 0.70
CA GLU A 31 -14.92 -10.28 0.95
C GLU A 31 -15.63 -10.88 2.18
N TYR A 32 -15.80 -10.10 3.26
CA TYR A 32 -16.55 -10.54 4.43
C TYR A 32 -18.02 -10.79 4.08
N PHE A 33 -18.67 -9.89 3.38
CA PHE A 33 -20.06 -10.06 2.96
C PHE A 33 -20.22 -11.28 2.05
N LYS A 34 -19.30 -11.47 1.10
CA LYS A 34 -19.32 -12.67 0.26
C LYS A 34 -19.25 -13.94 1.11
N TRP A 35 -18.28 -14.01 2.04
CA TRP A 35 -18.16 -15.13 2.95
C TRP A 35 -19.44 -15.34 3.78
N PHE A 36 -20.04 -14.26 4.27
CA PHE A 36 -21.27 -14.32 5.06
C PHE A 36 -22.41 -14.97 4.28
N TYR A 37 -22.64 -14.54 3.04
CA TYR A 37 -23.70 -15.13 2.21
C TYR A 37 -23.36 -16.55 1.75
N ASP A 38 -22.12 -16.84 1.44
CA ASP A 38 -21.67 -18.19 1.10
C ASP A 38 -21.85 -19.16 2.29
N SER A 39 -21.78 -18.65 3.54
CA SER A 39 -21.90 -19.48 4.75
C SER A 39 -23.33 -19.61 5.29
N PHE A 40 -24.13 -18.57 5.18
CA PHE A 40 -25.47 -18.50 5.82
C PHE A 40 -26.62 -18.41 4.80
N GLY A 41 -26.34 -18.41 3.51
CA GLY A 41 -27.36 -18.31 2.46
C GLY A 41 -27.97 -16.90 2.35
N GLU A 42 -29.22 -16.82 1.89
CA GLU A 42 -29.95 -15.55 1.65
C GLU A 42 -30.45 -14.86 2.94
N VAL A 43 -29.67 -14.94 4.01
CA VAL A 43 -29.99 -14.23 5.26
C VAL A 43 -29.61 -12.76 5.12
N GLU A 44 -30.57 -11.86 5.39
CA GLU A 44 -30.30 -10.43 5.38
C GLU A 44 -29.22 -10.04 6.39
N PHE A 45 -28.15 -9.39 5.91
CA PHE A 45 -27.13 -8.86 6.80
C PHE A 45 -27.65 -7.60 7.51
N LYS A 46 -27.89 -7.69 8.81
CA LYS A 46 -28.35 -6.56 9.64
C LYS A 46 -27.20 -5.81 10.30
N LYS A 47 -26.27 -6.54 10.90
CA LYS A 47 -25.09 -5.99 11.60
C LYS A 47 -24.01 -7.06 11.78
N LEU A 48 -22.82 -6.65 12.22
CA LEU A 48 -21.81 -7.59 12.70
C LEU A 48 -22.23 -8.19 14.03
N TYR A 49 -22.07 -9.49 14.18
CA TYR A 49 -22.22 -10.22 15.43
C TYR A 49 -20.90 -10.85 15.82
N ARG A 50 -20.67 -11.00 17.11
CA ARG A 50 -19.42 -11.55 17.66
C ARG A 50 -19.13 -12.95 17.12
N GLU A 51 -20.14 -13.79 17.06
CA GLU A 51 -20.07 -15.17 16.59
C GLU A 51 -19.58 -15.22 15.13
N ASN A 52 -20.18 -14.43 14.25
CA ASN A 52 -19.81 -14.37 12.83
C ASN A 52 -18.36 -13.86 12.63
N ILE A 53 -17.90 -12.95 13.48
CA ILE A 53 -16.51 -12.48 13.45
C ILE A 53 -15.53 -13.61 13.81
N LEU A 54 -15.84 -14.42 14.83
CA LEU A 54 -15.01 -15.54 15.25
C LEU A 54 -14.96 -16.63 14.17
N GLU A 55 -16.09 -16.95 13.55
CA GLU A 55 -16.17 -17.89 12.44
C GLU A 55 -15.42 -17.39 11.21
N TYR A 56 -15.57 -16.13 10.84
CA TYR A 56 -14.79 -15.53 9.73
C TYR A 56 -13.30 -15.56 10.01
N LYS A 57 -12.88 -15.23 11.23
CA LYS A 57 -11.47 -15.33 11.62
C LYS A 57 -10.95 -16.75 11.49
N ASN A 58 -11.73 -17.75 11.90
CA ASN A 58 -11.39 -19.16 11.74
C ASN A 58 -11.30 -19.56 10.25
N TYR A 59 -12.26 -19.12 9.43
CA TYR A 59 -12.25 -19.31 7.99
C TYR A 59 -10.98 -18.73 7.35
N LEU A 60 -10.60 -17.48 7.69
CA LEU A 60 -9.40 -16.84 7.17
C LEU A 60 -8.12 -17.58 7.57
N LYS A 61 -8.09 -18.16 8.77
CA LYS A 61 -6.92 -18.86 9.30
C LYS A 61 -6.74 -20.26 8.71
N ASN A 62 -7.81 -21.00 8.57
CA ASN A 62 -7.74 -22.44 8.32
C ASN A 62 -8.22 -22.85 6.92
N ILE A 63 -9.12 -22.09 6.30
CA ILE A 63 -9.78 -22.49 5.03
C ILE A 63 -9.33 -21.61 3.88
N LYS A 64 -9.32 -20.29 4.04
CA LYS A 64 -8.96 -19.34 2.98
C LYS A 64 -7.50 -19.49 2.59
N ARG A 65 -7.25 -19.60 1.26
CA ARG A 65 -5.90 -19.69 0.70
C ARG A 65 -5.52 -18.38 0.02
N SER A 66 -4.21 -18.12 -0.01
CA SER A 66 -3.65 -17.00 -0.76
C SER A 66 -3.79 -17.24 -2.27
N PRO A 67 -4.38 -16.31 -3.03
CA PRO A 67 -4.50 -16.47 -4.49
C PRO A 67 -3.15 -16.56 -5.21
N ARG A 68 -2.08 -16.01 -4.60
CA ARG A 68 -0.74 -15.98 -5.21
C ARG A 68 0.07 -17.25 -4.96
N SER A 69 -0.02 -17.82 -3.76
CA SER A 69 0.84 -18.91 -3.32
C SER A 69 0.11 -20.22 -3.06
N GLY A 70 -1.23 -20.22 -3.04
CA GLY A 70 -2.03 -21.37 -2.63
C GLY A 70 -1.93 -21.74 -1.13
N ASN A 71 -1.03 -21.09 -0.38
CA ASN A 71 -0.79 -21.35 1.04
C ASN A 71 -1.82 -20.67 1.94
N ASN A 72 -1.79 -21.00 3.23
CA ASN A 72 -2.57 -20.28 4.25
C ASN A 72 -2.24 -18.78 4.26
N LEU A 73 -3.23 -17.97 4.61
CA LEU A 73 -2.99 -16.55 4.80
C LEU A 73 -2.05 -16.32 5.98
N ASN A 74 -1.10 -15.40 5.83
CA ASN A 74 -0.26 -15.00 6.95
C ASN A 74 -1.01 -14.11 7.95
N ALA A 75 -0.54 -14.05 9.19
CA ALA A 75 -1.17 -13.29 10.27
C ALA A 75 -1.33 -11.79 9.93
N LYS A 76 -0.39 -11.18 9.19
CA LYS A 76 -0.48 -9.76 8.77
C LYS A 76 -1.63 -9.54 7.81
N THR A 77 -1.85 -10.45 6.86
CA THR A 77 -2.97 -10.39 5.90
C THR A 77 -4.31 -10.58 6.61
N ILE A 78 -4.40 -11.54 7.53
CA ILE A 78 -5.62 -11.75 8.34
C ILE A 78 -5.91 -10.50 9.17
N ASN A 79 -4.91 -9.95 9.85
CA ASN A 79 -5.07 -8.74 10.66
C ASN A 79 -5.49 -7.52 9.85
N ALA A 80 -5.03 -7.38 8.61
CA ALA A 80 -5.48 -6.30 7.71
C ALA A 80 -6.99 -6.42 7.44
N LYS A 81 -7.51 -7.63 7.18
CA LYS A 81 -8.94 -7.88 6.99
C LYS A 81 -9.75 -7.63 8.26
N LEU A 82 -9.28 -8.12 9.42
CA LEU A 82 -9.91 -7.87 10.71
C LEU A 82 -9.91 -6.38 11.07
N SER A 83 -8.85 -5.64 10.73
CA SER A 83 -8.79 -4.19 10.94
C SER A 83 -9.85 -3.44 10.14
N SER A 84 -10.22 -3.93 8.96
CA SER A 84 -11.32 -3.37 8.18
C SER A 84 -12.68 -3.61 8.86
N LEU A 85 -12.87 -4.80 9.47
CA LEU A 85 -14.09 -5.09 10.26
C LEU A 85 -14.15 -4.24 11.54
N ILE A 86 -13.02 -4.03 12.23
CA ILE A 86 -12.95 -3.13 13.38
C ILE A 86 -13.41 -1.73 12.97
N LYS A 87 -12.90 -1.22 11.84
CA LYS A 87 -13.27 0.11 11.36
C LYS A 87 -14.71 0.19 10.89
N TYR A 88 -15.22 -0.85 10.26
CA TYR A 88 -16.63 -0.94 9.91
C TYR A 88 -17.53 -0.95 11.16
N ASN A 89 -17.19 -1.75 12.18
CA ASN A 89 -17.93 -1.79 13.44
C ASN A 89 -17.96 -0.40 14.10
N GLU A 90 -16.82 0.26 14.18
CA GLU A 90 -16.69 1.61 14.76
C GLU A 90 -17.59 2.63 14.06
N LEU A 91 -17.58 2.66 12.72
CA LEU A 91 -18.30 3.67 11.95
C LEU A 91 -19.79 3.36 11.76
N MET A 92 -20.15 2.09 11.65
CA MET A 92 -21.51 1.67 11.27
C MET A 92 -22.36 1.21 12.46
N GLN A 93 -21.74 0.82 13.58
CA GLN A 93 -22.45 0.27 14.73
C GLN A 93 -22.20 1.05 16.04
N GLY A 94 -21.35 2.08 16.01
CA GLY A 94 -21.10 2.97 17.14
C GLY A 94 -20.66 2.22 18.40
N ASP A 95 -21.39 2.38 19.50
CA ASP A 95 -21.04 1.81 20.81
C ASP A 95 -21.18 0.29 20.93
N ASN A 96 -21.79 -0.37 19.94
CA ASN A 96 -21.91 -1.83 19.93
C ASN A 96 -20.61 -2.48 19.40
N ILE A 97 -19.60 -2.57 20.27
CA ILE A 97 -18.27 -3.10 19.91
C ILE A 97 -18.28 -4.63 19.94
N VAL A 98 -18.32 -5.26 18.77
CA VAL A 98 -18.27 -6.73 18.61
C VAL A 98 -16.89 -7.24 18.20
N ILE A 99 -16.00 -6.37 17.76
CA ILE A 99 -14.61 -6.67 17.39
C ILE A 99 -13.69 -5.53 17.79
N SER A 100 -12.51 -5.87 18.30
CA SER A 100 -11.50 -4.90 18.74
C SER A 100 -10.08 -5.32 18.38
N LYS A 101 -9.08 -4.49 18.67
CA LYS A 101 -7.66 -4.82 18.46
C LYS A 101 -7.21 -6.08 19.22
N ARG A 102 -7.90 -6.48 20.29
CA ARG A 102 -7.61 -7.72 21.05
C ARG A 102 -7.87 -8.98 20.23
N ASP A 103 -8.71 -8.88 19.21
CA ASP A 103 -9.07 -10.01 18.34
C ASP A 103 -8.02 -10.28 17.24
N LEU A 104 -7.08 -9.37 17.06
CA LEU A 104 -6.00 -9.54 16.09
C LEU A 104 -5.08 -10.70 16.49
N ILE A 105 -4.53 -11.37 15.50
CA ILE A 105 -3.57 -12.44 15.71
C ILE A 105 -2.24 -11.82 16.15
N LYS A 106 -1.65 -12.33 17.22
CA LYS A 106 -0.31 -11.92 17.64
C LYS A 106 0.68 -12.27 16.53
N VAL A 107 1.31 -11.24 15.96
CA VAL A 107 2.39 -11.42 14.99
C VAL A 107 3.67 -11.47 15.79
N GLN A 108 4.35 -12.62 15.78
CA GLN A 108 5.73 -12.66 16.27
C GLN A 108 6.55 -11.76 15.35
N ALA A 109 7.30 -10.83 15.94
CA ALA A 109 8.28 -10.08 15.20
C ALA A 109 9.38 -11.08 14.80
N GLU A 110 9.30 -11.57 13.56
CA GLU A 110 10.46 -12.21 12.98
C GLU A 110 11.59 -11.20 13.00
N ILE A 111 12.73 -11.57 13.58
CA ILE A 111 13.97 -10.82 13.42
C ILE A 111 14.33 -11.02 11.94
N ILE A 112 13.78 -10.16 11.09
CA ILE A 112 14.17 -10.11 9.68
C ILE A 112 15.59 -9.57 9.70
N SER A 113 16.56 -10.47 9.53
CA SER A 113 17.93 -10.05 9.23
C SER A 113 17.87 -9.11 8.02
N PRO A 114 18.34 -7.86 8.14
CA PRO A 114 18.31 -6.94 7.01
C PRO A 114 19.05 -7.63 5.85
N THR A 115 18.41 -7.70 4.70
CA THR A 115 19.06 -8.17 3.48
C THR A 115 20.17 -7.17 3.19
N ASN A 116 21.42 -7.58 3.40
CA ASN A 116 22.58 -6.73 3.14
C ASN A 116 22.80 -6.63 1.64
N ILE A 117 22.05 -5.72 1.00
CA ILE A 117 22.30 -5.37 -0.39
C ILE A 117 23.53 -4.47 -0.43
N THR A 118 24.57 -4.90 -1.11
CA THR A 118 25.82 -4.15 -1.26
C THR A 118 25.65 -2.99 -2.24
N LYS A 119 26.51 -1.98 -2.12
CA LYS A 119 26.56 -0.89 -3.10
C LYS A 119 26.81 -1.38 -4.52
N LYS A 120 27.58 -2.47 -4.67
CA LYS A 120 27.89 -3.09 -5.95
C LYS A 120 26.64 -3.69 -6.58
N GLU A 121 25.86 -4.44 -5.84
CA GLU A 121 24.59 -5.02 -6.33
C GLU A 121 23.57 -3.97 -6.74
N VAL A 122 23.50 -2.86 -6.01
CA VAL A 122 22.67 -1.71 -6.40
C VAL A 122 23.12 -1.13 -7.74
N GLU A 123 24.43 -0.95 -7.93
CA GLU A 123 24.97 -0.41 -9.17
C GLU A 123 24.75 -1.36 -10.35
N GLU A 124 25.02 -2.65 -10.17
CA GLU A 124 24.75 -3.68 -11.20
C GLU A 124 23.27 -3.72 -11.59
N PHE A 125 22.37 -3.64 -10.62
CA PHE A 125 20.92 -3.60 -10.89
C PHE A 125 20.53 -2.37 -11.70
N ARG A 126 21.06 -1.19 -11.35
CA ARG A 126 20.83 0.05 -12.10
C ARG A 126 21.32 -0.05 -13.54
N GLN A 127 22.52 -0.60 -13.75
CA GLN A 127 23.10 -0.77 -15.09
C GLN A 127 22.27 -1.73 -15.94
N ARG A 128 21.79 -2.83 -15.38
CA ARG A 128 20.88 -3.76 -16.09
C ARG A 128 19.59 -3.08 -16.53
N ILE A 129 19.03 -2.19 -15.70
CA ILE A 129 17.84 -1.41 -16.09
C ILE A 129 18.17 -0.47 -17.25
N LEU A 130 19.30 0.22 -17.21
CA LEU A 130 19.69 1.14 -18.27
C LEU A 130 19.96 0.42 -19.61
N GLN A 131 20.47 -0.80 -19.54
CA GLN A 131 20.74 -1.66 -20.70
C GLN A 131 19.51 -2.41 -21.20
N SER A 132 18.37 -2.37 -20.48
CA SER A 132 17.16 -3.03 -20.93
C SER A 132 16.60 -2.35 -22.19
N GLU A 133 16.14 -3.16 -23.14
CA GLU A 133 15.49 -2.68 -24.34
C GLU A 133 14.11 -2.09 -24.00
N GLY A 134 13.86 -0.85 -24.46
CA GLY A 134 12.55 -0.19 -24.30
C GLY A 134 12.62 1.27 -23.94
N CYS A 135 11.63 2.05 -24.39
CA CYS A 135 11.52 3.50 -24.16
C CYS A 135 11.49 3.90 -22.66
N SER A 136 11.15 2.95 -21.78
CA SER A 136 11.08 3.20 -20.33
C SER A 136 12.38 3.00 -19.57
N ALA A 137 13.45 2.50 -20.20
CA ALA A 137 14.72 2.17 -19.51
C ALA A 137 15.30 3.35 -18.74
N LYS A 138 15.43 4.51 -19.38
CA LYS A 138 15.97 5.72 -18.76
C LYS A 138 15.11 6.25 -17.62
N ARG A 139 13.78 6.23 -17.79
CA ARG A 139 12.84 6.58 -16.72
C ARG A 139 13.00 5.65 -15.51
N ASN A 140 13.02 4.35 -15.73
CA ASN A 140 13.15 3.36 -14.67
C ASN A 140 14.52 3.47 -13.98
N TYR A 141 15.58 3.75 -14.74
CA TYR A 141 16.90 4.02 -14.19
C TYR A 141 16.91 5.25 -13.28
N ALA A 142 16.25 6.34 -13.68
CA ALA A 142 16.13 7.55 -12.86
C ALA A 142 15.34 7.25 -11.58
N ILE A 143 14.20 6.56 -11.66
CA ILE A 143 13.38 6.16 -10.52
C ILE A 143 14.22 5.35 -9.51
N VAL A 144 14.88 4.28 -9.95
CA VAL A 144 15.67 3.43 -9.07
C VAL A 144 16.87 4.19 -8.48
N THR A 145 17.48 5.08 -9.25
CA THR A 145 18.58 5.92 -8.78
C THR A 145 18.14 6.86 -7.66
N ILE A 146 17.00 7.54 -7.82
CA ILE A 146 16.43 8.40 -6.77
C ILE A 146 16.10 7.58 -5.52
N MET A 147 15.47 6.43 -5.67
CA MET A 147 15.15 5.56 -4.52
C MET A 147 16.41 5.10 -3.78
N ALA A 148 17.43 4.65 -4.52
CA ALA A 148 18.65 4.09 -3.93
C ALA A 148 19.53 5.12 -3.22
N TYR A 149 19.61 6.35 -3.75
CA TYR A 149 20.54 7.35 -3.24
C TYR A 149 19.91 8.52 -2.49
N ALA A 150 18.61 8.76 -2.66
CA ALA A 150 17.88 9.78 -1.93
C ALA A 150 16.90 9.20 -0.91
N GLY A 151 16.69 7.88 -0.88
CA GLY A 151 15.83 7.21 0.09
C GLY A 151 14.34 7.56 -0.04
N LEU A 152 13.90 7.98 -1.22
CA LEU A 152 12.50 8.26 -1.47
C LEU A 152 11.71 6.96 -1.63
N ARG A 153 10.46 6.96 -1.13
CA ARG A 153 9.52 5.86 -1.40
C ARG A 153 9.10 5.88 -2.87
N ILE A 154 8.78 4.73 -3.44
CA ILE A 154 8.32 4.64 -4.84
C ILE A 154 7.14 5.58 -5.14
N SER A 155 6.17 5.71 -4.23
CA SER A 155 5.04 6.63 -4.39
C SER A 155 5.47 8.10 -4.40
N GLU A 156 6.47 8.46 -3.61
CA GLU A 156 7.03 9.82 -3.60
C GLU A 156 7.71 10.12 -4.93
N VAL A 157 8.52 9.19 -5.43
CA VAL A 157 9.22 9.36 -6.73
C VAL A 157 8.23 9.48 -7.89
N LEU A 158 7.18 8.64 -7.92
CA LEU A 158 6.18 8.67 -8.99
C LEU A 158 5.31 9.94 -8.99
N ASN A 159 5.19 10.62 -7.85
CA ASN A 159 4.46 11.88 -7.73
C ASN A 159 5.34 13.13 -7.90
N LEU A 160 6.65 12.98 -8.11
CA LEU A 160 7.55 14.11 -8.35
C LEU A 160 7.18 14.85 -9.64
N LYS A 161 7.09 16.17 -9.53
CA LYS A 161 6.96 17.08 -10.67
C LYS A 161 8.32 17.68 -11.02
N LYS A 162 8.51 18.11 -12.26
CA LYS A 162 9.73 18.84 -12.66
C LYS A 162 10.02 20.05 -11.77
N THR A 163 8.97 20.73 -11.31
CA THR A 163 9.06 21.87 -10.38
C THR A 163 9.56 21.52 -8.99
N ASP A 164 9.53 20.23 -8.61
CA ASP A 164 10.03 19.78 -7.31
C ASP A 164 11.53 19.47 -7.33
N ILE A 165 12.13 19.44 -8.51
CA ILE A 165 13.54 19.06 -8.71
C ILE A 165 14.36 20.30 -9.05
N ASN A 166 15.28 20.66 -8.17
CA ASN A 166 16.24 21.74 -8.41
C ASN A 166 17.65 21.14 -8.57
N THR A 167 18.05 20.90 -9.84
CA THR A 167 19.37 20.33 -10.14
C THR A 167 20.53 21.29 -9.88
N THR A 168 20.27 22.61 -9.86
CA THR A 168 21.28 23.64 -9.55
C THR A 168 21.56 23.69 -8.06
N ALA A 169 20.51 23.69 -7.24
CA ALA A 169 20.64 23.63 -5.78
C ALA A 169 20.89 22.19 -5.26
N SER A 170 20.91 21.19 -6.14
CA SER A 170 21.05 19.77 -5.76
C SER A 170 20.00 19.31 -4.74
N GLN A 171 18.74 19.64 -4.97
CA GLN A 171 17.65 19.38 -4.04
C GLN A 171 16.40 18.83 -4.74
N ILE A 172 15.68 17.97 -4.04
CA ILE A 172 14.33 17.53 -4.38
C ILE A 172 13.40 17.90 -3.21
N ARG A 173 12.30 18.61 -3.52
CA ARG A 173 11.22 18.86 -2.58
C ARG A 173 10.22 17.72 -2.66
N VAL A 174 10.03 17.00 -1.56
CA VAL A 174 9.08 15.90 -1.45
C VAL A 174 7.85 16.39 -0.72
N ALA A 175 6.73 16.48 -1.43
CA ALA A 175 5.44 16.69 -0.82
C ALA A 175 4.93 15.36 -0.24
N ASP A 176 4.66 15.30 1.06
CA ASP A 176 4.12 14.09 1.66
C ASP A 176 2.59 14.09 1.50
N GLY A 177 2.06 13.07 0.83
CA GLY A 177 0.62 12.88 0.66
C GLY A 177 -0.12 12.47 1.96
N LYS A 178 0.58 12.39 3.09
CA LYS A 178 0.02 12.01 4.38
C LYS A 178 0.44 13.01 5.46
N GLY A 179 -0.36 14.07 5.66
CA GLY A 179 -0.20 14.99 6.79
C GLY A 179 0.68 16.22 6.52
N GLU A 180 0.75 16.75 5.28
CA GLU A 180 1.36 18.05 4.91
C GLU A 180 2.82 18.28 5.32
N LYS A 181 3.56 17.25 5.71
CA LYS A 181 4.97 17.39 6.03
C LYS A 181 5.80 17.34 4.75
N GLN A 182 6.08 18.52 4.19
CA GLN A 182 7.06 18.68 3.13
C GLN A 182 8.48 18.48 3.69
N ARG A 183 9.33 17.81 2.93
CA ARG A 183 10.76 17.76 3.22
C ARG A 183 11.59 18.00 1.98
N THR A 184 12.75 18.60 2.18
CA THR A 184 13.77 18.76 1.13
C THR A 184 14.84 17.69 1.32
N VAL A 185 15.20 17.02 0.24
CA VAL A 185 16.24 16.00 0.20
C VAL A 185 17.38 16.47 -0.69
N ILE A 186 18.60 16.42 -0.18
CA ILE A 186 19.81 16.74 -0.95
C ILE A 186 20.11 15.56 -1.87
N ILE A 187 20.43 15.85 -3.14
CA ILE A 187 20.73 14.87 -4.16
C ILE A 187 22.18 15.00 -4.66
N ASN A 188 22.76 13.88 -5.03
CA ASN A 188 24.13 13.80 -5.54
C ASN A 188 24.18 13.85 -7.08
N SER A 189 25.40 13.94 -7.61
CA SER A 189 25.65 13.98 -9.05
C SER A 189 25.08 12.78 -9.82
N LYS A 190 25.06 11.59 -9.24
CA LYS A 190 24.48 10.38 -9.86
C LYS A 190 22.99 10.54 -10.13
N ILE A 191 22.25 11.10 -9.16
CA ILE A 191 20.82 11.38 -9.32
C ILE A 191 20.60 12.44 -10.37
N ILE A 192 21.36 13.54 -10.32
CA ILE A 192 21.27 14.64 -11.29
C ILE A 192 21.52 14.13 -12.72
N SER A 193 22.55 13.31 -12.91
CA SER A 193 22.86 12.72 -14.22
C SER A 193 21.73 11.81 -14.72
N ALA A 194 21.18 10.97 -13.86
CA ALA A 194 20.08 10.07 -14.22
C ALA A 194 18.80 10.83 -14.62
N ILE A 195 18.48 11.91 -13.91
CA ILE A 195 17.33 12.78 -14.23
C ILE A 195 17.55 13.46 -15.58
N ARG A 196 18.72 14.06 -15.80
CA ARG A 196 19.05 14.73 -17.07
C ARG A 196 19.04 13.79 -18.27
N GLU A 197 19.45 12.54 -18.07
CA GLU A 197 19.43 11.52 -19.11
C GLU A 197 17.99 11.12 -19.48
N TYR A 198 17.12 11.01 -18.48
CA TYR A 198 15.69 10.80 -18.71
C TYR A 198 15.05 11.99 -19.43
N GLU A 199 15.29 13.22 -18.99
CA GLU A 199 14.72 14.44 -19.61
C GLU A 199 15.14 14.63 -21.08
N LYS A 200 16.34 14.21 -21.45
CA LYS A 200 16.79 14.22 -22.85
C LYS A 200 16.02 13.22 -23.71
N SER A 201 15.66 12.05 -23.17
CA SER A 201 14.89 11.06 -23.92
C SER A 201 13.43 11.42 -24.07
N ASP A 202 12.84 12.07 -23.06
CA ASP A 202 11.44 12.51 -23.05
C ASP A 202 11.16 13.62 -24.11
N LYS A 203 12.18 14.37 -24.49
CA LYS A 203 12.10 15.42 -25.53
C LYS A 203 12.22 14.90 -26.97
N VAL A 204 12.66 13.66 -27.15
CA VAL A 204 12.82 13.05 -28.49
C VAL A 204 11.53 12.35 -28.92
N ASP A 205 10.70 11.95 -27.96
CA ASP A 205 9.44 11.22 -28.18
C ASP A 205 8.20 12.15 -28.18
N SER A 206 8.38 13.48 -28.06
CA SER A 206 7.33 14.51 -28.10
C SER A 206 7.48 15.36 -29.37
#